data_f3e674a6df1f3b4069b8c0ee383be481
#
_entry.id   f3e674a6df1f3b4069b8c0ee383be481
#
_cell.length_a   1.000
_cell.length_b   1.000
_cell.length_c   1.000
_cell.angle_alpha   90.00
_cell.angle_beta   90.00
_cell.angle_gamma   90.00
#
_symmetry.space_group_name_H-M   'P 1'
#
loop_
_entity.id
_entity.type
_entity.pdbx_description
1 polymer ?
#
loop_
_entity_poly.entity_id
_entity_poly.type
_entity_poly.pdbx_seq_one_letter_code
_entity_poly.pdbx_strand_id
1 'polypeptide(L)'
;SALAQGKEPVKVGLVSSKTGVWAEMGEEVIRGIRFAIDEANTKGGVDGRKIEVAEGDDEGNPDTGRRAAEKLARDGYNLLIGPIGSAVSLAIVPNLERWDAAYFATISKTDKLTGETCKFRSFRTVQSDAIDIAMINEWAPNIKGNNFAIIAADYAWGRDSAASFKKAVEAKGKTVATVLFSPLGTKDYSPYIAQLKAANVDGVWAAIPARDGINFMKQAGEFGLMPKTPVIGHAMLSDFMVGATGKIQDGMAGTLGYGVDIDNPRNKAFVSGFRSKFSRTPTETEGLAYHGATVMLEGVRLAKSPKPDDVSKALHGAQIETIMGSLTLRAADHQLMVPNFMARVKSVDGKLRPVVDQAYSPAIVPSASPLCKM
;
A
#
# COMPACT_ATOMS: atom_id res chain seq x y z
N SER A 1 33.71 -34.57 -14.58
CA SER A 1 32.80 -33.96 -13.64
C SER A 1 31.96 -32.96 -14.39
N ALA A 2 30.69 -33.26 -14.63
CA ALA A 2 29.72 -32.31 -15.14
C ALA A 2 29.55 -31.23 -14.05
N LEU A 3 29.97 -30.00 -14.35
CA LEU A 3 29.59 -28.85 -13.58
C LEU A 3 28.07 -28.83 -13.53
N ALA A 4 27.47 -28.99 -12.36
CA ALA A 4 26.04 -28.82 -12.16
C ALA A 4 25.69 -27.42 -12.70
N GLN A 5 25.06 -27.36 -13.87
CA GLN A 5 24.51 -26.10 -14.39
C GLN A 5 23.51 -25.63 -13.35
N GLY A 6 23.78 -24.46 -12.73
CA GLY A 6 22.89 -23.85 -11.77
C GLY A 6 21.50 -23.64 -12.40
N LYS A 7 20.45 -23.77 -11.58
CA LYS A 7 19.09 -23.49 -12.05
C LYS A 7 19.01 -22.08 -12.63
N GLU A 8 18.17 -21.87 -13.63
CA GLU A 8 17.87 -20.56 -14.21
C GLU A 8 17.51 -19.56 -13.10
N PRO A 9 18.10 -18.34 -13.08
CA PRO A 9 17.83 -17.36 -12.06
C PRO A 9 16.38 -16.83 -12.11
N VAL A 10 15.90 -16.35 -10.98
CA VAL A 10 14.65 -15.58 -10.90
C VAL A 10 14.97 -14.13 -11.26
N LYS A 11 14.36 -13.59 -12.31
CA LYS A 11 14.60 -12.22 -12.77
C LYS A 11 13.41 -11.32 -12.40
N VAL A 12 13.66 -10.37 -11.50
CA VAL A 12 12.65 -9.44 -10.98
C VAL A 12 12.83 -8.06 -11.59
N GLY A 13 11.79 -7.55 -12.23
CA GLY A 13 11.71 -6.18 -12.75
C GLY A 13 11.08 -5.26 -11.72
N LEU A 14 11.88 -4.49 -11.02
CA LEU A 14 11.43 -3.54 -10.01
C LEU A 14 11.17 -2.18 -10.67
N VAL A 15 9.89 -1.84 -10.85
CA VAL A 15 9.46 -0.52 -11.35
C VAL A 15 8.97 0.29 -10.16
N SER A 16 9.58 1.45 -9.89
CA SER A 16 9.12 2.33 -8.82
C SER A 16 9.54 3.77 -9.10
N SER A 17 8.94 4.72 -8.39
CA SER A 17 9.26 6.14 -8.53
C SER A 17 10.59 6.44 -7.84
N LYS A 18 11.67 6.53 -8.60
CA LYS A 18 12.98 7.01 -8.10
C LYS A 18 13.06 8.53 -8.13
N THR A 19 12.26 9.15 -8.97
CA THR A 19 12.08 10.60 -9.12
C THR A 19 10.59 10.96 -9.15
N GLY A 20 10.25 12.26 -9.13
CA GLY A 20 8.87 12.74 -9.16
C GLY A 20 8.20 12.80 -7.79
N VAL A 21 6.87 12.90 -7.80
CA VAL A 21 6.06 13.17 -6.59
C VAL A 21 6.10 12.05 -5.54
N TRP A 22 6.42 10.82 -5.95
CA TRP A 22 6.46 9.64 -5.10
C TRP A 22 7.87 9.19 -4.73
N ALA A 23 8.93 9.98 -5.05
CA ALA A 23 10.32 9.55 -4.92
C ALA A 23 10.68 9.01 -3.52
N GLU A 24 10.26 9.67 -2.46
CA GLU A 24 10.56 9.27 -1.09
C GLU A 24 9.89 7.93 -0.74
N MET A 25 8.64 7.76 -1.11
CA MET A 25 7.93 6.48 -0.95
C MET A 25 8.52 5.40 -1.88
N GLY A 26 8.96 5.79 -3.07
CA GLY A 26 9.63 4.91 -4.03
C GLY A 26 10.91 4.30 -3.50
N GLU A 27 11.72 5.08 -2.78
CA GLU A 27 12.91 4.57 -2.09
C GLU A 27 12.56 3.53 -1.01
N GLU A 28 11.48 3.74 -0.26
CA GLU A 28 11.00 2.78 0.72
C GLU A 28 10.53 1.48 0.05
N VAL A 29 9.80 1.57 -1.06
CA VAL A 29 9.37 0.40 -1.85
C VAL A 29 10.58 -0.39 -2.35
N ILE A 30 11.55 0.28 -2.95
CA ILE A 30 12.78 -0.34 -3.45
C ILE A 30 13.51 -1.05 -2.30
N ARG A 31 13.64 -0.39 -1.15
CA ARG A 31 14.34 -0.95 0.02
C ARG A 31 13.65 -2.18 0.57
N GLY A 32 12.32 -2.15 0.70
CA GLY A 32 11.54 -3.30 1.18
C GLY A 32 11.64 -4.51 0.25
N ILE A 33 11.52 -4.31 -1.07
CA ILE A 33 11.65 -5.39 -2.07
C ILE A 33 13.07 -5.94 -2.08
N ARG A 34 14.09 -5.08 -2.11
CA ARG A 34 15.49 -5.53 -2.10
C ARG A 34 15.83 -6.27 -0.82
N PHE A 35 15.31 -5.84 0.31
CA PHE A 35 15.54 -6.55 1.57
C PHE A 35 15.02 -7.99 1.52
N ALA A 36 13.82 -8.22 0.99
CA ALA A 36 13.27 -9.57 0.81
C ALA A 36 14.12 -10.43 -0.13
N ILE A 37 14.62 -9.84 -1.22
CA ILE A 37 15.45 -10.52 -2.21
C ILE A 37 16.84 -10.86 -1.63
N ASP A 38 17.46 -9.91 -0.95
CA ASP A 38 18.78 -10.12 -0.31
C ASP A 38 18.70 -11.21 0.76
N GLU A 39 17.63 -11.19 1.57
CA GLU A 39 17.37 -12.22 2.59
C GLU A 39 17.21 -13.61 1.96
N ALA A 40 16.43 -13.72 0.88
CA ALA A 40 16.26 -14.97 0.15
C ALA A 40 17.59 -15.44 -0.48
N ASN A 41 18.35 -14.55 -1.10
CA ASN A 41 19.65 -14.89 -1.70
C ASN A 41 20.68 -15.34 -0.66
N THR A 42 20.68 -14.73 0.54
CA THR A 42 21.55 -15.15 1.64
C THR A 42 21.25 -16.58 2.10
N LYS A 43 19.99 -17.01 1.94
CA LYS A 43 19.53 -18.38 2.25
C LYS A 43 19.66 -19.37 1.08
N GLY A 44 20.36 -18.99 0.00
CA GLY A 44 20.55 -19.83 -1.19
C GLY A 44 19.54 -19.60 -2.31
N GLY A 45 18.80 -18.49 -2.27
CA GLY A 45 17.79 -18.13 -3.26
C GLY A 45 16.43 -18.81 -3.04
N VAL A 46 15.64 -18.87 -4.09
CA VAL A 46 14.33 -19.53 -4.08
C VAL A 46 14.39 -20.80 -4.93
N ASP A 47 14.02 -21.92 -4.37
CA ASP A 47 14.12 -23.23 -5.03
C ASP A 47 15.55 -23.49 -5.60
N GLY A 48 16.58 -23.01 -4.89
CA GLY A 48 17.98 -23.10 -5.33
C GLY A 48 18.32 -22.18 -6.52
N ARG A 49 17.47 -21.19 -6.82
CA ARG A 49 17.66 -20.18 -7.87
C ARG A 49 18.09 -18.86 -7.27
N LYS A 50 19.18 -18.28 -7.78
CA LYS A 50 19.54 -16.90 -7.45
C LYS A 50 18.49 -15.95 -7.96
N ILE A 51 18.23 -14.87 -7.21
CA ILE A 51 17.31 -13.79 -7.60
C ILE A 51 18.14 -12.61 -8.08
N GLU A 52 17.87 -12.16 -9.30
CA GLU A 52 18.46 -10.98 -9.93
C GLU A 52 17.40 -9.89 -10.07
N VAL A 53 17.78 -8.64 -9.86
CA VAL A 53 16.89 -7.48 -9.90
C VAL A 53 17.42 -6.45 -10.88
N ALA A 54 16.57 -5.98 -11.77
CA ALA A 54 16.78 -4.76 -12.54
C ALA A 54 15.71 -3.73 -12.18
N GLU A 55 16.07 -2.46 -12.19
CA GLU A 55 15.21 -1.35 -11.78
C GLU A 55 14.85 -0.45 -12.94
N GLY A 56 13.62 0.08 -12.90
CA GLY A 56 13.12 1.13 -13.77
C GLY A 56 12.47 2.23 -12.95
N ASP A 57 12.68 3.50 -13.36
CA ASP A 57 12.02 4.66 -12.80
C ASP A 57 10.71 4.91 -13.55
N ASP A 58 9.59 4.98 -12.83
CA ASP A 58 8.28 5.33 -13.40
C ASP A 58 7.99 6.84 -13.33
N GLU A 59 8.81 7.59 -12.59
CA GLU A 59 8.65 9.04 -12.37
C GLU A 59 7.26 9.44 -11.84
N GLY A 60 6.47 8.46 -11.35
CA GLY A 60 5.05 8.64 -11.03
C GLY A 60 4.15 8.86 -12.25
N ASN A 61 4.64 8.54 -13.44
CA ASN A 61 3.95 8.78 -14.72
C ASN A 61 3.56 7.45 -15.40
N PRO A 62 2.29 7.27 -15.84
CA PRO A 62 1.82 6.03 -16.44
C PRO A 62 2.59 5.60 -17.69
N ASP A 63 2.88 6.54 -18.60
CA ASP A 63 3.59 6.22 -19.85
C ASP A 63 5.06 5.89 -19.61
N THR A 64 5.72 6.61 -18.72
CA THR A 64 7.11 6.33 -18.33
C THR A 64 7.18 4.97 -17.64
N GLY A 65 6.28 4.68 -16.70
CA GLY A 65 6.21 3.41 -16.00
C GLY A 65 5.94 2.23 -16.95
N ARG A 66 5.03 2.39 -17.90
CA ARG A 66 4.76 1.38 -18.92
C ARG A 66 6.02 1.09 -19.76
N ARG A 67 6.74 2.13 -20.23
CA ARG A 67 7.98 1.95 -21.01
C ARG A 67 9.09 1.28 -20.18
N ALA A 68 9.23 1.67 -18.92
CA ALA A 68 10.20 1.06 -18.01
C ALA A 68 9.90 -0.44 -17.79
N ALA A 69 8.64 -0.80 -17.53
CA ALA A 69 8.21 -2.18 -17.37
C ALA A 69 8.41 -3.00 -18.64
N GLU A 70 8.06 -2.44 -19.81
CA GLU A 70 8.27 -3.10 -21.12
C GLU A 70 9.74 -3.40 -21.37
N LYS A 71 10.63 -2.44 -21.09
CA LYS A 71 12.07 -2.62 -21.22
C LYS A 71 12.57 -3.74 -20.32
N LEU A 72 12.19 -3.73 -19.05
CA LEU A 72 12.58 -4.76 -18.08
C LEU A 72 12.10 -6.15 -18.53
N ALA A 73 10.84 -6.29 -18.92
CA ALA A 73 10.29 -7.55 -19.38
C ALA A 73 11.01 -8.06 -20.64
N ARG A 74 11.30 -7.19 -21.60
CA ARG A 74 12.05 -7.54 -22.82
C ARG A 74 13.48 -7.98 -22.51
N ASP A 75 14.10 -7.42 -21.46
CA ASP A 75 15.43 -7.80 -21.00
C ASP A 75 15.39 -9.08 -20.13
N GLY A 76 14.19 -9.71 -20.00
CA GLY A 76 13.97 -10.96 -19.27
C GLY A 76 13.63 -10.80 -17.78
N TYR A 77 13.53 -9.57 -17.28
CA TYR A 77 13.11 -9.26 -15.90
C TYR A 77 11.58 -9.12 -15.86
N ASN A 78 10.89 -10.24 -16.01
CA ASN A 78 9.46 -10.27 -16.30
C ASN A 78 8.56 -10.67 -15.12
N LEU A 79 9.10 -10.83 -13.91
CA LEU A 79 8.32 -10.76 -12.68
C LEU A 79 8.35 -9.30 -12.19
N LEU A 80 7.31 -8.53 -12.55
CA LEU A 80 7.25 -7.08 -12.34
C LEU A 80 6.61 -6.74 -10.99
N ILE A 81 7.21 -5.80 -10.27
CA ILE A 81 6.78 -5.40 -8.93
C ILE A 81 7.14 -3.94 -8.67
N GLY A 82 6.38 -3.24 -7.82
CA GLY A 82 6.82 -2.02 -7.15
C GLY A 82 6.12 -0.69 -7.47
N PRO A 83 5.33 -0.51 -8.55
CA PRO A 83 4.65 0.77 -8.78
C PRO A 83 3.76 1.21 -7.62
N ILE A 84 3.85 2.51 -7.28
CA ILE A 84 3.03 3.14 -6.25
C ILE A 84 1.73 3.64 -6.83
N GLY A 85 1.82 4.41 -7.92
CA GLY A 85 0.68 5.05 -8.56
C GLY A 85 -0.26 4.06 -9.24
N SER A 86 -1.54 4.09 -8.89
CA SER A 86 -2.56 3.23 -9.51
C SER A 86 -2.64 3.41 -11.04
N ALA A 87 -2.45 4.62 -11.54
CA ALA A 87 -2.43 4.91 -12.98
C ALA A 87 -1.25 4.21 -13.69
N VAL A 88 -0.08 4.10 -13.03
CA VAL A 88 1.08 3.37 -13.55
C VAL A 88 0.77 1.88 -13.65
N SER A 89 0.20 1.31 -12.60
CA SER A 89 -0.22 -0.10 -12.57
C SER A 89 -1.21 -0.42 -13.68
N LEU A 90 -2.21 0.43 -13.86
CA LEU A 90 -3.23 0.29 -14.93
C LEU A 90 -2.64 0.42 -16.34
N ALA A 91 -1.53 1.14 -16.52
CA ALA A 91 -0.83 1.22 -17.80
C ALA A 91 0.03 -0.03 -18.08
N ILE A 92 0.48 -0.74 -17.04
CA ILE A 92 1.32 -1.96 -17.14
C ILE A 92 0.47 -3.19 -17.40
N VAL A 93 -0.57 -3.42 -16.58
CA VAL A 93 -1.32 -4.68 -16.51
C VAL A 93 -1.91 -5.15 -17.85
N PRO A 94 -2.45 -4.30 -18.74
CA PRO A 94 -2.99 -4.76 -20.03
C PRO A 94 -1.96 -5.40 -20.98
N ASN A 95 -0.66 -5.23 -20.69
CA ASN A 95 0.42 -5.68 -21.56
C ASN A 95 1.09 -6.99 -21.11
N LEU A 96 0.72 -7.54 -19.97
CA LEU A 96 1.44 -8.65 -19.31
C LEU A 96 1.57 -9.90 -20.20
N GLU A 97 0.52 -10.27 -20.91
CA GLU A 97 0.59 -11.42 -21.82
C GLU A 97 1.54 -11.18 -22.99
N ARG A 98 1.47 -9.99 -23.59
CA ARG A 98 2.33 -9.61 -24.72
C ARG A 98 3.81 -9.54 -24.31
N TRP A 99 4.10 -9.19 -23.06
CA TRP A 99 5.46 -9.09 -22.53
C TRP A 99 5.95 -10.40 -21.89
N ASP A 100 5.12 -11.43 -21.87
CA ASP A 100 5.36 -12.64 -21.09
C ASP A 100 5.78 -12.32 -19.65
N ALA A 101 5.00 -11.47 -18.97
CA ALA A 101 5.28 -10.97 -17.65
C ALA A 101 4.14 -11.27 -16.67
N ALA A 102 4.46 -11.31 -15.38
CA ALA A 102 3.50 -11.26 -14.27
C ALA A 102 3.72 -9.97 -13.45
N TYR A 103 2.68 -9.48 -12.79
CA TYR A 103 2.68 -8.23 -12.06
C TYR A 103 2.18 -8.39 -10.64
N PHE A 104 2.90 -7.77 -9.70
CA PHE A 104 2.60 -7.79 -8.27
C PHE A 104 2.43 -6.38 -7.75
N ALA A 105 1.18 -5.98 -7.49
CA ALA A 105 0.85 -4.70 -6.88
C ALA A 105 1.06 -4.76 -5.37
N THR A 106 2.03 -4.00 -4.87
CA THR A 106 2.40 -3.96 -3.45
C THR A 106 1.88 -2.71 -2.74
N ILE A 107 1.55 -1.65 -3.49
CA ILE A 107 1.09 -0.36 -2.96
C ILE A 107 -0.17 0.12 -3.67
N SER A 108 -0.31 -0.12 -4.98
CA SER A 108 -1.46 0.34 -5.78
C SER A 108 -2.78 -0.26 -5.28
N LYS A 109 -3.73 0.60 -4.90
CA LYS A 109 -4.99 0.21 -4.26
C LYS A 109 -6.22 0.23 -5.16
N THR A 110 -6.15 0.75 -6.39
CA THR A 110 -7.33 0.85 -7.27
C THR A 110 -8.06 -0.49 -7.45
N ASP A 111 -9.36 -0.49 -7.25
CA ASP A 111 -10.21 -1.68 -7.42
C ASP A 111 -10.21 -2.22 -8.85
N LYS A 112 -9.85 -1.39 -9.84
CA LYS A 112 -9.77 -1.80 -11.24
C LYS A 112 -8.78 -2.93 -11.49
N LEU A 113 -7.70 -3.02 -10.70
CA LEU A 113 -6.69 -4.09 -10.84
C LEU A 113 -7.25 -5.50 -10.60
N THR A 114 -8.25 -5.62 -9.74
CA THR A 114 -8.97 -6.87 -9.45
C THR A 114 -10.42 -6.81 -9.92
N GLY A 115 -10.75 -5.81 -10.72
CA GLY A 115 -12.03 -5.60 -11.38
C GLY A 115 -11.92 -5.67 -12.89
N GLU A 116 -12.26 -4.60 -13.57
CA GLU A 116 -12.35 -4.54 -15.04
C GLU A 116 -11.04 -4.74 -15.78
N THR A 117 -9.88 -4.51 -15.13
CA THR A 117 -8.55 -4.69 -15.75
C THR A 117 -7.83 -5.92 -15.21
N CYS A 118 -8.50 -6.78 -14.45
CA CYS A 118 -7.86 -7.98 -13.91
C CYS A 118 -7.27 -8.87 -15.03
N LYS A 119 -6.16 -9.50 -14.71
CA LYS A 119 -5.47 -10.45 -15.59
C LYS A 119 -4.99 -11.64 -14.77
N PHE A 120 -4.97 -12.82 -15.37
CA PHE A 120 -4.49 -14.04 -14.72
C PHE A 120 -3.05 -13.91 -14.21
N ARG A 121 -2.24 -13.05 -14.82
CA ARG A 121 -0.85 -12.77 -14.45
C ARG A 121 -0.70 -11.51 -13.57
N SER A 122 -1.79 -11.00 -12.99
CA SER A 122 -1.77 -9.83 -12.11
C SER A 122 -2.27 -10.18 -10.72
N PHE A 123 -1.51 -9.78 -9.70
CA PHE A 123 -1.75 -10.07 -8.28
C PHE A 123 -1.72 -8.79 -7.49
N ARG A 124 -2.66 -8.63 -6.53
CA ARG A 124 -2.59 -7.55 -5.55
C ARG A 124 -2.33 -8.13 -4.17
N THR A 125 -1.24 -7.69 -3.54
CA THR A 125 -0.78 -8.16 -2.24
C THR A 125 -1.06 -7.18 -1.09
N VAL A 126 -1.68 -6.05 -1.41
CA VAL A 126 -2.03 -4.97 -0.49
C VAL A 126 -3.56 -4.80 -0.45
N GLN A 127 -4.08 -4.04 0.51
CA GLN A 127 -5.49 -3.66 0.56
C GLN A 127 -5.90 -2.90 -0.70
N SER A 128 -7.11 -3.15 -1.19
CA SER A 128 -7.74 -2.33 -2.21
C SER A 128 -8.47 -1.15 -1.61
N ASP A 129 -8.89 -0.20 -2.45
CA ASP A 129 -9.77 0.89 -2.03
C ASP A 129 -11.07 0.33 -1.41
N ALA A 130 -11.67 -0.69 -1.99
CA ALA A 130 -12.86 -1.34 -1.46
C ALA A 130 -12.62 -2.03 -0.09
N ILE A 131 -11.43 -2.56 0.17
CA ILE A 131 -11.06 -3.13 1.47
C ILE A 131 -10.92 -2.02 2.51
N ASP A 132 -10.27 -0.90 2.18
CA ASP A 132 -10.19 0.26 3.06
C ASP A 132 -11.58 0.81 3.39
N ILE A 133 -12.45 0.93 2.38
CA ILE A 133 -13.83 1.37 2.53
C ILE A 133 -14.64 0.41 3.42
N ALA A 134 -14.49 -0.89 3.25
CA ALA A 134 -15.18 -1.88 4.09
C ALA A 134 -14.76 -1.71 5.56
N MET A 135 -13.48 -1.51 5.84
CA MET A 135 -12.99 -1.23 7.19
C MET A 135 -13.53 0.10 7.73
N ILE A 136 -13.53 1.16 6.93
CA ILE A 136 -14.07 2.47 7.33
C ILE A 136 -15.56 2.35 7.66
N ASN A 137 -16.33 1.58 6.90
CA ASN A 137 -17.75 1.34 7.15
C ASN A 137 -18.00 0.61 8.49
N GLU A 138 -17.10 -0.29 8.89
CA GLU A 138 -17.17 -0.97 10.19
C GLU A 138 -16.74 -0.05 11.35
N TRP A 139 -15.73 0.76 11.14
CA TRP A 139 -15.11 1.59 12.17
C TRP A 139 -15.82 2.93 12.40
N ALA A 140 -16.14 3.66 11.34
CA ALA A 140 -16.62 5.04 11.42
C ALA A 140 -17.94 5.21 12.18
N PRO A 141 -18.90 4.27 12.15
CA PRO A 141 -20.11 4.37 12.96
C PRO A 141 -19.89 4.47 14.47
N ASN A 142 -18.75 3.95 14.95
CA ASN A 142 -18.39 3.93 16.37
C ASN A 142 -17.50 5.10 16.79
N ILE A 143 -17.14 5.99 15.85
CA ILE A 143 -16.33 7.17 16.14
C ILE A 143 -17.08 8.11 17.08
N LYS A 144 -16.35 8.72 18.03
CA LYS A 144 -16.91 9.73 18.93
C LYS A 144 -17.28 11.00 18.15
N GLY A 145 -18.38 11.65 18.60
CA GLY A 145 -18.91 12.84 17.97
C GLY A 145 -20.06 12.55 17.01
N ASN A 146 -20.76 13.60 16.60
CA ASN A 146 -21.97 13.52 15.76
C ASN A 146 -21.87 14.34 14.48
N ASN A 147 -20.94 15.31 14.42
CA ASN A 147 -20.82 16.22 13.29
C ASN A 147 -19.38 16.26 12.79
N PHE A 148 -19.17 15.96 11.53
CA PHE A 148 -17.85 15.83 10.90
C PHE A 148 -17.67 16.75 9.71
N ALA A 149 -16.43 17.01 9.35
CA ALA A 149 -16.04 17.56 8.06
C ALA A 149 -15.13 16.60 7.33
N ILE A 150 -15.03 16.77 6.02
CA ILE A 150 -14.16 15.96 5.17
C ILE A 150 -13.28 16.90 4.35
N ILE A 151 -12.00 16.57 4.24
CA ILE A 151 -11.08 17.11 3.24
C ILE A 151 -10.37 15.97 2.53
N ALA A 152 -10.38 15.96 1.21
CA ALA A 152 -9.75 14.92 0.41
C ALA A 152 -9.06 15.50 -0.83
N ALA A 153 -8.07 14.79 -1.33
CA ALA A 153 -7.43 15.14 -2.59
C ALA A 153 -8.40 14.94 -3.76
N ASP A 154 -8.39 15.89 -4.70
CA ASP A 154 -9.33 15.94 -5.83
C ASP A 154 -8.95 14.98 -6.96
N TYR A 155 -9.03 13.68 -6.68
CA TYR A 155 -8.94 12.60 -7.66
C TYR A 155 -9.73 11.38 -7.18
N ALA A 156 -9.83 10.32 -8.00
CA ALA A 156 -10.72 9.19 -7.77
C ALA A 156 -10.63 8.62 -6.35
N TRP A 157 -9.43 8.29 -5.87
CA TRP A 157 -9.23 7.75 -4.53
C TRP A 157 -9.73 8.69 -3.41
N GLY A 158 -9.40 9.97 -3.47
CA GLY A 158 -9.84 10.94 -2.46
C GLY A 158 -11.35 11.13 -2.45
N ARG A 159 -11.97 11.17 -3.63
CA ARG A 159 -13.43 11.26 -3.77
C ARG A 159 -14.14 10.02 -3.24
N ASP A 160 -13.62 8.83 -3.52
CA ASP A 160 -14.17 7.55 -3.04
C ASP A 160 -14.05 7.45 -1.52
N SER A 161 -12.91 7.84 -0.94
CA SER A 161 -12.70 7.93 0.50
C SER A 161 -13.73 8.86 1.16
N ALA A 162 -13.89 10.06 0.62
CA ALA A 162 -14.84 11.05 1.14
C ALA A 162 -16.28 10.54 1.10
N ALA A 163 -16.70 9.96 -0.02
CA ALA A 163 -18.04 9.42 -0.20
C ALA A 163 -18.33 8.27 0.77
N SER A 164 -17.34 7.40 0.99
CA SER A 164 -17.46 6.22 1.86
C SER A 164 -17.56 6.61 3.32
N PHE A 165 -16.70 7.50 3.81
CA PHE A 165 -16.78 8.00 5.18
C PHE A 165 -18.13 8.69 5.43
N LYS A 166 -18.54 9.60 4.53
CA LYS A 166 -19.82 10.29 4.63
C LYS A 166 -20.99 9.31 4.75
N LYS A 167 -21.06 8.34 3.83
CA LYS A 167 -22.10 7.31 3.83
C LYS A 167 -22.12 6.51 5.14
N ALA A 168 -20.95 6.11 5.64
CA ALA A 168 -20.83 5.30 6.84
C ALA A 168 -21.35 6.02 8.09
N VAL A 169 -20.97 7.29 8.29
CA VAL A 169 -21.40 8.06 9.47
C VAL A 169 -22.88 8.48 9.37
N GLU A 170 -23.34 8.88 8.19
CA GLU A 170 -24.77 9.26 7.96
C GLU A 170 -25.71 8.08 8.14
N ALA A 171 -25.29 6.85 7.80
CA ALA A 171 -26.07 5.63 8.05
C ALA A 171 -26.34 5.38 9.55
N LYS A 172 -25.60 6.02 10.45
CA LYS A 172 -25.78 5.98 11.91
C LYS A 172 -26.37 7.27 12.49
N GLY A 173 -26.96 8.10 11.65
CA GLY A 173 -27.62 9.34 12.06
C GLY A 173 -26.66 10.48 12.44
N LYS A 174 -25.38 10.36 12.09
CA LYS A 174 -24.40 11.43 12.23
C LYS A 174 -24.43 12.35 11.01
N THR A 175 -23.78 13.50 11.08
CA THR A 175 -23.81 14.52 10.03
C THR A 175 -22.41 14.81 9.48
N VAL A 176 -22.35 15.23 8.22
CA VAL A 176 -21.17 15.80 7.59
C VAL A 176 -21.49 17.22 7.15
N ALA A 177 -20.94 18.20 7.87
CA ALA A 177 -21.21 19.62 7.67
C ALA A 177 -20.62 20.17 6.39
N THR A 178 -19.45 19.68 5.96
CA THR A 178 -18.79 20.12 4.74
C THR A 178 -17.89 19.05 4.17
N VAL A 179 -17.76 19.06 2.84
CA VAL A 179 -16.83 18.20 2.09
C VAL A 179 -15.99 19.11 1.18
N LEU A 180 -14.69 19.09 1.38
CA LEU A 180 -13.73 19.91 0.64
C LEU A 180 -12.82 19.02 -0.18
N PHE A 181 -12.48 19.47 -1.39
CA PHE A 181 -11.53 18.79 -2.26
C PHE A 181 -10.37 19.74 -2.61
N SER A 182 -9.13 19.29 -2.39
CA SER A 182 -7.93 20.04 -2.74
C SER A 182 -7.26 19.42 -3.96
N PRO A 183 -6.90 20.21 -4.98
CA PRO A 183 -6.11 19.71 -6.11
C PRO A 183 -4.81 19.05 -5.65
N LEU A 184 -4.34 18.03 -6.37
CA LEU A 184 -3.02 17.45 -6.14
C LEU A 184 -1.93 18.52 -6.33
N GLY A 185 -0.93 18.52 -5.44
CA GLY A 185 0.13 19.51 -5.44
C GLY A 185 -0.24 20.81 -4.72
N THR A 186 -1.36 20.86 -4.00
CA THR A 186 -1.75 22.04 -3.18
C THR A 186 -0.66 22.33 -2.14
N LYS A 187 -0.18 23.56 -2.14
CA LYS A 187 0.84 24.04 -1.21
C LYS A 187 0.26 24.90 -0.09
N ASP A 188 -0.80 25.62 -0.35
CA ASP A 188 -1.50 26.48 0.61
C ASP A 188 -2.86 25.86 1.00
N TYR A 189 -2.94 25.36 2.22
CA TYR A 189 -4.15 24.80 2.79
C TYR A 189 -4.92 25.78 3.68
N SER A 190 -4.44 27.03 3.85
CA SER A 190 -5.05 28.01 4.74
C SER A 190 -6.53 28.27 4.44
N PRO A 191 -6.99 28.37 3.15
CA PRO A 191 -8.40 28.56 2.86
C PRO A 191 -9.27 27.36 3.26
N TYR A 192 -8.75 26.15 3.10
CA TYR A 192 -9.44 24.93 3.51
C TYR A 192 -9.54 24.83 5.04
N ILE A 193 -8.44 25.09 5.73
CA ILE A 193 -8.38 25.05 7.20
C ILE A 193 -9.34 26.09 7.81
N ALA A 194 -9.45 27.29 7.22
CA ALA A 194 -10.41 28.29 7.65
C ALA A 194 -11.86 27.77 7.56
N GLN A 195 -12.21 27.09 6.47
CA GLN A 195 -13.55 26.49 6.30
C GLN A 195 -13.78 25.35 7.28
N LEU A 196 -12.79 24.48 7.51
CA LEU A 196 -12.91 23.39 8.49
C LEU A 196 -13.10 23.92 9.91
N LYS A 197 -12.40 24.99 10.29
CA LYS A 197 -12.58 25.65 11.60
C LYS A 197 -13.96 26.31 11.72
N ALA A 198 -14.43 26.97 10.67
CA ALA A 198 -15.75 27.60 10.66
C ALA A 198 -16.90 26.58 10.76
N ALA A 199 -16.70 25.37 10.27
CA ALA A 199 -17.69 24.28 10.37
C ALA A 199 -17.95 23.80 11.80
N ASN A 200 -17.05 24.07 12.74
CA ASN A 200 -17.16 23.74 14.17
C ASN A 200 -17.61 22.29 14.40
N VAL A 201 -16.80 21.35 13.91
CA VAL A 201 -17.10 19.91 13.89
C VAL A 201 -16.38 19.16 15.01
N ASP A 202 -16.86 17.95 15.32
CA ASP A 202 -16.27 17.04 16.31
C ASP A 202 -15.02 16.33 15.79
N GLY A 203 -14.84 16.27 14.47
CA GLY A 203 -13.68 15.67 13.82
C GLY A 203 -13.63 15.92 12.33
N VAL A 204 -12.44 15.75 11.74
CA VAL A 204 -12.19 15.89 10.31
C VAL A 204 -11.66 14.58 9.76
N TRP A 205 -12.34 14.02 8.77
CA TRP A 205 -11.79 12.95 7.94
C TRP A 205 -10.91 13.57 6.87
N ALA A 206 -9.65 13.16 6.81
CA ALA A 206 -8.69 13.66 5.84
C ALA A 206 -8.14 12.52 4.97
N ALA A 207 -8.26 12.65 3.66
CA ALA A 207 -7.71 11.73 2.67
C ALA A 207 -6.80 12.49 1.69
N ILE A 208 -5.62 12.87 2.15
CA ILE A 208 -4.65 13.68 1.42
C ILE A 208 -3.30 12.95 1.43
N PRO A 209 -2.80 12.49 0.25
CA PRO A 209 -1.66 11.59 0.22
C PRO A 209 -0.32 12.32 0.38
N ALA A 210 0.67 11.59 0.88
CA ALA A 210 2.10 11.90 0.84
C ALA A 210 2.44 13.35 1.24
N ARG A 211 3.16 14.08 0.37
CA ARG A 211 3.65 15.44 0.64
C ARG A 211 2.51 16.44 0.84
N ASP A 212 1.41 16.30 0.11
CA ASP A 212 0.24 17.15 0.27
C ASP A 212 -0.38 16.99 1.67
N GLY A 213 -0.45 15.75 2.17
CA GLY A 213 -0.88 15.46 3.52
C GLY A 213 0.03 16.05 4.59
N ILE A 214 1.35 16.02 4.38
CA ILE A 214 2.32 16.68 5.27
C ILE A 214 2.08 18.19 5.30
N ASN A 215 1.90 18.82 4.14
CA ASN A 215 1.62 20.25 4.04
C ASN A 215 0.32 20.62 4.76
N PHE A 216 -0.73 19.84 4.54
CA PHE A 216 -2.00 20.03 5.25
C PHE A 216 -1.83 19.94 6.77
N MET A 217 -1.20 18.87 7.28
CA MET A 217 -1.07 18.67 8.72
C MET A 217 -0.22 19.75 9.40
N LYS A 218 0.90 20.17 8.77
CA LYS A 218 1.72 21.27 9.29
C LYS A 218 0.92 22.56 9.41
N GLN A 219 0.18 22.91 8.37
CA GLN A 219 -0.66 24.10 8.38
C GLN A 219 -1.87 23.96 9.30
N ALA A 220 -2.45 22.77 9.43
CA ALA A 220 -3.51 22.49 10.41
C ALA A 220 -3.04 22.73 11.85
N GLY A 221 -1.79 22.39 12.15
CA GLY A 221 -1.15 22.73 13.42
C GLY A 221 -0.89 24.24 13.56
N GLU A 222 -0.30 24.85 12.55
CA GLU A 222 0.05 26.28 12.54
C GLU A 222 -1.17 27.19 12.69
N PHE A 223 -2.24 26.88 11.96
CA PHE A 223 -3.48 27.67 12.00
C PHE A 223 -4.48 27.20 13.08
N GLY A 224 -4.07 26.32 13.97
CA GLY A 224 -4.83 25.94 15.17
C GLY A 224 -6.10 25.14 14.91
N LEU A 225 -6.16 24.35 13.84
CA LEU A 225 -7.15 23.29 13.65
C LEU A 225 -6.78 22.08 14.52
N MET A 226 -5.56 21.62 14.43
CA MET A 226 -5.02 20.55 15.27
C MET A 226 -4.24 21.13 16.46
N PRO A 227 -4.24 20.48 17.64
CA PRO A 227 -4.99 19.27 18.01
C PRO A 227 -6.41 19.55 18.49
N LYS A 228 -6.88 20.80 18.45
CA LYS A 228 -8.19 21.20 18.96
C LYS A 228 -9.34 20.40 18.34
N THR A 229 -9.30 20.21 17.01
CA THR A 229 -10.22 19.35 16.30
C THR A 229 -9.48 18.08 15.88
N PRO A 230 -9.92 16.88 16.29
CA PRO A 230 -9.29 15.63 15.87
C PRO A 230 -9.33 15.47 14.33
N VAL A 231 -8.20 15.12 13.75
CA VAL A 231 -8.10 14.73 12.34
C VAL A 231 -7.89 13.22 12.27
N ILE A 232 -8.66 12.54 11.45
CA ILE A 232 -8.56 11.10 11.20
C ILE A 232 -8.08 10.93 9.77
N GLY A 233 -6.94 10.27 9.59
CA GLY A 233 -6.27 10.17 8.30
C GLY A 233 -6.55 8.87 7.55
N HIS A 234 -6.98 8.96 6.30
CA HIS A 234 -6.93 7.85 5.38
C HIS A 234 -5.58 7.86 4.65
N ALA A 235 -4.77 6.83 4.87
CA ALA A 235 -3.41 6.70 4.34
C ALA A 235 -2.49 7.90 4.71
N MET A 236 -2.63 8.43 5.92
CA MET A 236 -1.87 9.59 6.39
C MET A 236 -0.99 9.30 7.62
N LEU A 237 -0.89 8.04 8.04
CA LEU A 237 -0.13 7.63 9.22
C LEU A 237 1.21 6.96 8.90
N SER A 238 1.68 7.02 7.66
CA SER A 238 2.98 6.43 7.32
C SER A 238 4.10 7.05 8.16
N ASP A 239 5.12 6.25 8.48
CA ASP A 239 6.28 6.70 9.25
C ASP A 239 6.95 7.94 8.66
N PHE A 240 6.98 8.03 7.32
CA PHE A 240 7.44 9.20 6.58
C PHE A 240 6.66 10.47 6.94
N MET A 241 5.33 10.39 6.94
CA MET A 241 4.48 11.54 7.27
C MET A 241 4.60 11.93 8.74
N VAL A 242 4.58 10.94 9.63
CA VAL A 242 4.77 11.14 11.08
C VAL A 242 6.15 11.74 11.38
N GLY A 243 7.19 11.27 10.72
CA GLY A 243 8.55 11.82 10.84
C GLY A 243 8.64 13.28 10.40
N ALA A 244 7.90 13.66 9.36
CA ALA A 244 7.90 15.02 8.82
C ALA A 244 7.06 16.03 9.63
N THR A 245 6.01 15.57 10.32
CA THR A 245 5.05 16.41 11.07
C THR A 245 5.29 16.40 12.58
N GLY A 246 5.89 15.32 13.10
CA GLY A 246 6.23 15.21 14.51
C GLY A 246 5.01 15.29 15.44
N LYS A 247 5.10 16.10 16.50
CA LYS A 247 4.08 16.22 17.55
C LYS A 247 2.68 16.62 17.05
N ILE A 248 2.56 17.18 15.85
CA ILE A 248 1.25 17.54 15.28
C ILE A 248 0.38 16.30 15.10
N GLN A 249 0.98 15.16 14.76
CA GLN A 249 0.27 13.90 14.62
C GLN A 249 0.16 13.06 15.90
N ASP A 250 0.71 13.49 17.01
CA ASP A 250 0.60 12.73 18.27
C ASP A 250 -0.87 12.48 18.63
N GLY A 251 -1.23 11.22 18.84
CA GLY A 251 -2.61 10.80 19.09
C GLY A 251 -3.52 10.71 17.86
N MET A 252 -3.07 11.11 16.67
CA MET A 252 -3.87 11.05 15.46
C MET A 252 -4.24 9.61 15.10
N ALA A 253 -5.53 9.36 14.84
CA ALA A 253 -6.01 8.07 14.34
C ALA A 253 -6.03 8.03 12.80
N GLY A 254 -5.96 6.84 12.22
CA GLY A 254 -6.09 6.67 10.78
C GLY A 254 -5.91 5.23 10.33
N THR A 255 -6.01 5.03 9.01
CA THR A 255 -5.81 3.73 8.40
C THR A 255 -4.34 3.38 8.29
N LEU A 256 -4.02 2.08 8.41
CA LEU A 256 -2.68 1.55 8.27
C LEU A 256 -2.75 0.19 7.57
N GLY A 257 -1.96 0.00 6.52
CA GLY A 257 -1.94 -1.26 5.76
C GLY A 257 -1.03 -2.33 6.38
N TYR A 258 -0.02 -1.92 7.13
CA TYR A 258 0.93 -2.77 7.82
C TYR A 258 1.48 -2.07 9.07
N GLY A 259 1.61 -2.81 10.18
CA GLY A 259 2.24 -2.34 11.41
C GLY A 259 3.36 -3.29 11.87
N VAL A 260 4.46 -2.73 12.38
CA VAL A 260 5.60 -3.52 12.88
C VAL A 260 5.25 -4.32 14.13
N ASP A 261 4.18 -3.96 14.81
CA ASP A 261 3.66 -4.58 16.02
C ASP A 261 2.64 -5.71 15.77
N ILE A 262 2.41 -6.10 14.50
CA ILE A 262 1.61 -7.28 14.17
C ILE A 262 2.22 -8.53 14.82
N ASP A 263 1.44 -9.19 15.69
CA ASP A 263 1.88 -10.37 16.43
C ASP A 263 1.90 -11.63 15.54
N ASN A 264 2.98 -11.78 14.80
CA ASN A 264 3.22 -12.88 13.89
C ASN A 264 4.71 -13.24 13.91
N PRO A 265 5.11 -14.53 14.00
CA PRO A 265 6.52 -14.92 14.02
C PRO A 265 7.32 -14.45 12.80
N ARG A 266 6.72 -14.48 11.61
CA ARG A 266 7.38 -14.00 10.38
C ARG A 266 7.57 -12.49 10.40
N ASN A 267 6.60 -11.75 10.94
CA ASN A 267 6.73 -10.31 11.12
C ASN A 267 7.83 -9.96 12.11
N LYS A 268 7.89 -10.65 13.24
CA LYS A 268 8.96 -10.45 14.24
C LYS A 268 10.34 -10.71 13.64
N ALA A 269 10.49 -11.76 12.84
CA ALA A 269 11.74 -12.08 12.14
C ALA A 269 12.10 -10.99 11.10
N PHE A 270 11.13 -10.55 10.31
CA PHE A 270 11.32 -9.44 9.36
C PHE A 270 11.78 -8.16 10.06
N VAL A 271 11.05 -7.72 11.10
CA VAL A 271 11.39 -6.49 11.84
C VAL A 271 12.78 -6.60 12.48
N SER A 272 13.11 -7.75 13.07
CA SER A 272 14.45 -7.99 13.65
C SER A 272 15.56 -7.94 12.61
N GLY A 273 15.38 -8.64 11.48
CA GLY A 273 16.36 -8.63 10.38
C GLY A 273 16.54 -7.25 9.76
N PHE A 274 15.45 -6.51 9.58
CA PHE A 274 15.48 -5.15 9.06
C PHE A 274 16.22 -4.20 10.03
N ARG A 275 15.93 -4.29 11.32
CA ARG A 275 16.67 -3.53 12.37
C ARG A 275 18.16 -3.84 12.36
N SER A 276 18.51 -5.09 12.21
CA SER A 276 19.91 -5.52 12.14
C SER A 276 20.67 -4.88 10.97
N LYS A 277 20.00 -4.76 9.82
CA LYS A 277 20.60 -4.20 8.59
C LYS A 277 20.60 -2.67 8.56
N PHE A 278 19.52 -2.03 9.01
CA PHE A 278 19.29 -0.59 8.83
C PHE A 278 19.31 0.23 10.12
N SER A 279 19.51 -0.39 11.28
CA SER A 279 19.55 0.24 12.61
C SER A 279 18.26 1.01 12.97
N ARG A 280 17.13 0.63 12.37
CA ARG A 280 15.81 1.17 12.63
C ARG A 280 14.71 0.16 12.28
N THR A 281 13.49 0.41 12.75
CA THR A 281 12.31 -0.36 12.31
C THR A 281 11.96 -0.06 10.85
N PRO A 282 11.36 -1.05 10.13
CA PRO A 282 10.79 -0.77 8.82
C PRO A 282 9.59 0.19 8.92
N THR A 283 9.36 0.94 7.86
CA THR A 283 8.15 1.76 7.70
C THR A 283 6.97 0.88 7.22
N GLU A 284 5.75 1.44 7.25
CA GLU A 284 4.59 0.78 6.63
C GLU A 284 4.86 0.41 5.17
N THR A 285 5.38 1.34 4.39
CA THR A 285 5.67 1.13 2.97
C THR A 285 6.72 0.04 2.74
N GLU A 286 7.78 0.03 3.53
CA GLU A 286 8.81 -1.02 3.49
C GLU A 286 8.23 -2.40 3.85
N GLY A 287 7.32 -2.44 4.83
CA GLY A 287 6.62 -3.67 5.23
C GLY A 287 5.72 -4.21 4.14
N LEU A 288 4.91 -3.36 3.51
CA LEU A 288 4.04 -3.74 2.38
C LEU A 288 4.85 -4.20 1.16
N ALA A 289 5.95 -3.51 0.86
CA ALA A 289 6.83 -3.86 -0.25
C ALA A 289 7.55 -5.19 -0.01
N TYR A 290 8.06 -5.43 1.18
CA TYR A 290 8.64 -6.71 1.61
C TYR A 290 7.60 -7.84 1.51
N HIS A 291 6.39 -7.59 2.03
CA HIS A 291 5.28 -8.53 1.98
C HIS A 291 4.96 -8.97 0.55
N GLY A 292 4.79 -8.03 -0.36
CA GLY A 292 4.50 -8.34 -1.77
C GLY A 292 5.64 -9.09 -2.47
N ALA A 293 6.89 -8.72 -2.18
CA ALA A 293 8.05 -9.45 -2.71
C ALA A 293 8.11 -10.90 -2.19
N THR A 294 7.82 -11.12 -0.91
CA THR A 294 7.79 -12.50 -0.36
C THR A 294 6.68 -13.34 -0.96
N VAL A 295 5.50 -12.76 -1.25
CA VAL A 295 4.41 -13.46 -1.96
C VAL A 295 4.84 -13.84 -3.39
N MET A 296 5.48 -12.93 -4.11
CA MET A 296 6.01 -13.22 -5.45
C MET A 296 7.02 -14.37 -5.42
N LEU A 297 7.99 -14.33 -4.50
CA LEU A 297 9.02 -15.37 -4.35
C LEU A 297 8.42 -16.71 -3.92
N GLU A 298 7.38 -16.70 -3.11
CA GLU A 298 6.64 -17.91 -2.73
C GLU A 298 5.96 -18.54 -3.95
N GLY A 299 5.45 -17.73 -4.87
CA GLY A 299 4.94 -18.21 -6.16
C GLY A 299 5.99 -18.97 -6.97
N VAL A 300 7.20 -18.47 -7.02
CA VAL A 300 8.34 -19.17 -7.67
C VAL A 300 8.65 -20.49 -6.98
N ARG A 301 8.65 -20.50 -5.63
CA ARG A 301 8.89 -21.71 -4.83
C ARG A 301 7.84 -22.78 -5.08
N LEU A 302 6.57 -22.41 -5.09
CA LEU A 302 5.44 -23.31 -5.35
C LEU A 302 5.45 -23.84 -6.77
N ALA A 303 5.74 -22.98 -7.74
CA ALA A 303 5.84 -23.33 -9.15
C ALA A 303 7.07 -24.20 -9.48
N LYS A 304 8.12 -24.13 -8.66
CA LYS A 304 9.46 -24.65 -8.97
C LYS A 304 10.00 -24.15 -10.31
N SER A 305 9.56 -22.96 -10.72
CA SER A 305 9.82 -22.31 -12.00
C SER A 305 9.80 -20.79 -11.83
N PRO A 306 10.67 -20.04 -12.52
CA PRO A 306 10.64 -18.59 -12.52
C PRO A 306 9.73 -18.01 -13.63
N LYS A 307 9.11 -18.86 -14.46
CA LYS A 307 8.30 -18.42 -15.60
C LYS A 307 7.00 -17.79 -15.13
N PRO A 308 6.60 -16.62 -15.65
CA PRO A 308 5.39 -15.91 -15.22
C PRO A 308 4.12 -16.73 -15.24
N ASP A 309 3.93 -17.57 -16.27
CA ASP A 309 2.76 -18.42 -16.39
C ASP A 309 2.70 -19.51 -15.30
N ASP A 310 3.84 -20.16 -15.02
CA ASP A 310 3.95 -21.19 -13.98
C ASP A 310 3.73 -20.59 -12.60
N VAL A 311 4.34 -19.42 -12.32
CA VAL A 311 4.16 -18.66 -11.07
C VAL A 311 2.69 -18.28 -10.89
N SER A 312 2.04 -17.78 -11.94
CA SER A 312 0.64 -17.38 -11.89
C SER A 312 -0.29 -18.55 -11.60
N LYS A 313 -0.05 -19.71 -12.24
CA LYS A 313 -0.80 -20.95 -11.97
C LYS A 313 -0.61 -21.43 -10.53
N ALA A 314 0.61 -21.38 -10.03
CA ALA A 314 0.91 -21.80 -8.67
C ALA A 314 0.29 -20.91 -7.59
N LEU A 315 0.15 -19.61 -7.87
CA LEU A 315 -0.45 -18.64 -6.96
C LEU A 315 -1.99 -18.61 -7.03
N HIS A 316 -2.60 -19.12 -8.09
CA HIS A 316 -4.05 -19.10 -8.28
C HIS A 316 -4.78 -19.87 -7.16
N GLY A 317 -5.46 -19.18 -6.28
CA GLY A 317 -6.15 -19.76 -5.12
C GLY A 317 -5.23 -20.26 -4.00
N ALA A 318 -3.94 -19.95 -4.04
CA ALA A 318 -2.97 -20.43 -3.08
C ALA A 318 -3.14 -19.80 -1.70
N GLN A 319 -2.87 -20.59 -0.65
CA GLN A 319 -2.69 -20.10 0.71
C GLN A 319 -1.20 -19.88 0.97
N ILE A 320 -0.86 -18.71 1.48
CA ILE A 320 0.52 -18.25 1.64
C ILE A 320 0.77 -17.76 3.06
N GLU A 321 1.85 -18.25 3.67
CA GLU A 321 2.33 -17.78 4.96
C GLU A 321 3.06 -16.43 4.79
N THR A 322 2.55 -15.38 5.42
CA THR A 322 3.06 -14.03 5.28
C THR A 322 3.40 -13.37 6.62
N ILE A 323 3.97 -12.19 6.59
CA ILE A 323 4.18 -11.36 7.80
C ILE A 323 2.88 -10.87 8.43
N MET A 324 1.75 -10.97 7.73
CA MET A 324 0.41 -10.61 8.21
C MET A 324 -0.48 -11.84 8.48
N GLY A 325 0.09 -13.03 8.47
CA GLY A 325 -0.59 -14.30 8.73
C GLY A 325 -0.65 -15.22 7.52
N SER A 326 -1.41 -16.31 7.68
CA SER A 326 -1.71 -17.24 6.60
C SER A 326 -2.86 -16.67 5.77
N LEU A 327 -2.57 -16.27 4.54
CA LEU A 327 -3.49 -15.53 3.68
C LEU A 327 -3.75 -16.28 2.38
N THR A 328 -4.95 -16.14 1.82
CA THR A 328 -5.35 -16.76 0.56
C THR A 328 -5.34 -15.74 -0.57
N LEU A 329 -4.71 -16.08 -1.69
CA LEU A 329 -4.91 -15.39 -2.96
C LEU A 329 -6.24 -15.87 -3.56
N ARG A 330 -7.23 -14.99 -3.59
CA ARG A 330 -8.56 -15.34 -4.08
C ARG A 330 -8.53 -15.71 -5.57
N ALA A 331 -8.97 -16.92 -5.90
CA ALA A 331 -8.93 -17.43 -7.28
C ALA A 331 -9.72 -16.57 -8.28
N ALA A 332 -10.79 -15.90 -7.82
CA ALA A 332 -11.68 -15.14 -8.69
C ALA A 332 -11.03 -13.88 -9.28
N ASP A 333 -10.02 -13.28 -8.63
CA ASP A 333 -9.47 -11.98 -9.03
C ASP A 333 -8.02 -11.74 -8.59
N HIS A 334 -7.36 -12.72 -7.98
CA HIS A 334 -6.00 -12.63 -7.44
C HIS A 334 -5.77 -11.50 -6.42
N GLN A 335 -6.83 -11.11 -5.68
CA GLN A 335 -6.67 -10.31 -4.48
C GLN A 335 -6.16 -11.20 -3.35
N LEU A 336 -5.03 -10.85 -2.76
CA LEU A 336 -4.63 -11.45 -1.48
C LEU A 336 -5.58 -10.98 -0.40
N MET A 337 -6.18 -11.91 0.33
CA MET A 337 -7.16 -11.66 1.37
C MET A 337 -6.45 -11.16 2.63
N VAL A 338 -6.05 -9.89 2.60
CA VAL A 338 -5.26 -9.25 3.66
C VAL A 338 -6.12 -8.69 4.78
N PRO A 339 -5.63 -8.70 6.04
CA PRO A 339 -6.23 -7.89 7.11
C PRO A 339 -6.04 -6.40 6.83
N ASN A 340 -6.79 -5.56 7.54
CA ASN A 340 -6.62 -4.11 7.50
C ASN A 340 -6.63 -3.54 8.92
N PHE A 341 -6.12 -2.33 9.13
CA PHE A 341 -5.88 -1.80 10.47
C PHE A 341 -6.32 -0.35 10.59
N MET A 342 -6.97 -0.03 11.71
CA MET A 342 -6.98 1.32 12.25
C MET A 342 -5.83 1.45 13.25
N ALA A 343 -5.11 2.54 13.15
CA ALA A 343 -3.94 2.82 13.96
C ALA A 343 -4.02 4.18 14.63
N ARG A 344 -3.12 4.41 15.55
CA ARG A 344 -2.93 5.67 16.23
C ARG A 344 -1.46 6.01 16.34
N VAL A 345 -1.11 7.26 16.11
CA VAL A 345 0.26 7.72 16.33
C VAL A 345 0.52 7.80 17.82
N LYS A 346 1.53 7.11 18.30
CA LYS A 346 1.95 7.04 19.72
C LYS A 346 3.47 7.14 19.83
N SER A 347 3.94 7.58 20.98
CA SER A 347 5.37 7.51 21.31
C SER A 347 5.75 6.07 21.66
N VAL A 348 6.71 5.52 20.93
CA VAL A 348 7.31 4.22 21.20
C VAL A 348 8.82 4.41 21.24
N ASP A 349 9.47 4.06 22.34
CA ASP A 349 10.90 4.27 22.56
C ASP A 349 11.38 5.70 22.26
N GLY A 350 10.57 6.69 22.66
CA GLY A 350 10.86 8.11 22.46
C GLY A 350 10.65 8.65 21.05
N LYS A 351 10.10 7.85 20.14
CA LYS A 351 9.76 8.26 18.76
C LYS A 351 8.27 8.09 18.49
N LEU A 352 7.68 9.07 17.81
CA LEU A 352 6.30 8.97 17.33
C LEU A 352 6.25 8.04 16.13
N ARG A 353 5.29 7.12 16.14
CA ARG A 353 5.04 6.17 15.06
C ARG A 353 3.60 5.66 15.09
N PRO A 354 3.08 5.15 13.96
CA PRO A 354 1.78 4.48 13.97
C PRO A 354 1.85 3.15 14.73
N VAL A 355 0.87 2.91 15.57
CA VAL A 355 0.68 1.67 16.34
C VAL A 355 -0.73 1.15 16.07
N VAL A 356 -0.87 -0.13 15.80
CA VAL A 356 -2.17 -0.75 15.52
C VAL A 356 -3.07 -0.63 16.76
N ASP A 357 -4.24 -0.02 16.60
CA ASP A 357 -5.28 0.05 17.63
C ASP A 357 -6.32 -1.06 17.44
N GLN A 358 -6.71 -1.33 16.18
CA GLN A 358 -7.73 -2.32 15.85
C GLN A 358 -7.40 -3.00 14.52
N ALA A 359 -7.41 -4.33 14.55
CA ALA A 359 -7.25 -5.17 13.36
C ALA A 359 -8.61 -5.65 12.84
N TYR A 360 -8.79 -5.60 11.53
CA TYR A 360 -9.95 -6.12 10.83
C TYR A 360 -9.53 -7.34 10.02
N SER A 361 -10.21 -8.45 10.24
CA SER A 361 -9.89 -9.71 9.57
C SER A 361 -10.22 -9.65 8.07
N PRO A 362 -9.60 -10.51 7.25
CA PRO A 362 -9.97 -10.64 5.83
C PRO A 362 -11.44 -10.95 5.56
N ALA A 363 -12.21 -11.36 6.58
CA ALA A 363 -13.65 -11.63 6.45
C ALA A 363 -14.49 -10.42 6.01
N ILE A 364 -13.99 -9.19 6.24
CA ILE A 364 -14.66 -7.97 5.77
C ILE A 364 -14.33 -7.62 4.31
N VAL A 365 -13.37 -8.31 3.68
CA VAL A 365 -13.00 -8.04 2.28
C VAL A 365 -14.22 -8.27 1.38
N PRO A 366 -14.63 -7.29 0.57
CA PRO A 366 -15.76 -7.44 -0.33
C PRO A 366 -15.58 -8.61 -1.30
N SER A 367 -16.68 -9.19 -1.76
CA SER A 367 -16.67 -10.20 -2.82
C SER A 367 -15.93 -9.70 -4.06
N ALA A 368 -15.37 -10.63 -4.82
CA ALA A 368 -14.72 -10.30 -6.09
C ALA A 368 -15.67 -9.55 -7.03
N SER A 369 -15.13 -8.58 -7.75
CA SER A 369 -15.92 -7.82 -8.72
C SER A 369 -16.43 -8.73 -9.85
N PRO A 370 -17.70 -8.65 -10.22
CA PRO A 370 -18.22 -9.39 -11.38
C PRO A 370 -17.65 -8.90 -12.72
N LEU A 371 -16.94 -7.76 -12.71
CA LEU A 371 -16.25 -7.22 -13.88
C LEU A 371 -14.92 -7.91 -14.16
N CYS A 372 -14.35 -8.62 -13.19
CA CYS A 372 -13.13 -9.40 -13.42
C CYS A 372 -13.45 -10.63 -14.27
N LYS A 373 -12.78 -10.74 -15.41
CA LYS A 373 -12.88 -11.86 -16.36
C LYS A 373 -11.46 -12.32 -16.69
N MET A 374 -10.93 -13.23 -15.86
CA MET A 374 -9.61 -13.86 -16.08
C MET A 374 -9.72 -15.13 -16.91
#